data_5439094bf2c584aaceb558cc07897b78
#
_entry.id   5439094bf2c584aaceb558cc07897b78
#
_cell.length_a   1.000
_cell.length_b   1.000
_cell.length_c   1.000
_cell.angle_alpha   90.00
_cell.angle_beta   90.00
_cell.angle_gamma   90.00
#
_symmetry.space_group_name_H-M   'P 1'
#
loop_
_entity.id
_entity.type
_entity.pdbx_description
1 polymer ?
#
loop_
_entity_poly.entity_id
_entity_poly.type
_entity_poly.pdbx_seq_one_letter_code
_entity_poly.pdbx_strand_id
1 'polypeptide(L)'
;MLACLYTSFEHSNSVYTECSRTSLNQKSVLYPGGDNMKLQEKNYATAALNFERPQDALKLALLKLKENQWDNTMQALIDIVHISRLQPELIDSIMPIVNRSICSLLRNIRSNVVRTACQVAAELFRTMQCTQRPEFDELVGMLLQKTGDMNRCIRQDANSALDTMADFIPASHCVRVMSTSRGAGHKNPLVRATVSRLLNYIVTLKGVDTLFSTTATKDTRGRVFIMCAKFLVDGNCETRANARSLVKLLMTHSDFEHLFHQDVDRKLTEKIQKQLITLKYDAPSGSRIISK
;
A
#
# COMPACT_ATOMS: atom_id res chain seq x y z
N MET A 1 42.51 -22.70 5.67
CA MET A 1 41.55 -23.58 5.00
C MET A 1 40.15 -22.95 5.09
N LEU A 2 39.93 -21.88 4.32
CA LEU A 2 38.64 -21.19 4.17
C LEU A 2 38.79 -20.20 3.00
N ALA A 3 38.95 -20.77 1.82
CA ALA A 3 38.85 -20.09 0.54
C ALA A 3 38.20 -21.10 -0.40
N CYS A 4 37.08 -20.75 -0.93
CA CYS A 4 36.34 -21.32 -2.05
C CYS A 4 34.84 -21.28 -1.71
N LEU A 5 34.19 -20.24 -2.20
CA LEU A 5 32.80 -20.18 -2.71
C LEU A 5 32.46 -18.72 -3.10
N TYR A 6 33.29 -18.22 -4.06
CA TYR A 6 32.97 -16.99 -4.77
C TYR A 6 33.18 -17.26 -6.26
N THR A 7 32.20 -17.85 -6.91
CA THR A 7 32.04 -17.77 -8.37
C THR A 7 30.60 -18.15 -8.73
N SER A 8 30.05 -17.35 -9.60
CA SER A 8 28.80 -17.56 -10.36
C SER A 8 27.58 -16.80 -9.84
N PHE A 9 27.52 -15.51 -10.15
CA PHE A 9 26.28 -14.80 -10.54
C PHE A 9 26.66 -13.52 -11.32
N GLU A 10 27.21 -13.69 -12.50
CA GLU A 10 27.19 -12.68 -13.55
C GLU A 10 26.17 -13.12 -14.61
N HIS A 11 25.41 -12.17 -15.11
CA HIS A 11 24.42 -12.17 -16.19
C HIS A 11 22.95 -12.16 -15.75
N SER A 12 22.47 -10.97 -15.49
CA SER A 12 21.19 -10.45 -16.00
C SER A 12 21.13 -8.93 -15.76
N ASN A 13 21.93 -8.19 -16.51
CA ASN A 13 21.76 -6.77 -16.75
C ASN A 13 20.81 -6.56 -17.94
N SER A 14 20.04 -5.51 -17.87
CA SER A 14 19.20 -4.90 -18.91
C SER A 14 17.71 -5.17 -18.74
N VAL A 15 17.00 -4.20 -18.21
CA VAL A 15 16.12 -3.24 -18.91
C VAL A 15 15.60 -2.24 -17.86
N TYR A 16 16.32 -1.15 -17.62
CA TYR A 16 15.73 0.07 -17.07
C TYR A 16 15.39 0.98 -18.24
N THR A 17 14.15 0.92 -18.67
CA THR A 17 13.59 1.89 -19.61
C THR A 17 13.26 3.17 -18.84
N GLU A 18 13.89 4.26 -19.22
CA GLU A 18 13.53 5.64 -18.83
C GLU A 18 12.04 5.88 -19.07
N CYS A 19 11.31 6.10 -17.98
CA CYS A 19 9.94 6.59 -18.05
C CYS A 19 9.98 8.11 -17.98
N SER A 20 9.74 8.74 -19.12
CA SER A 20 9.65 10.17 -19.34
C SER A 20 8.68 10.82 -18.35
N ARG A 21 9.17 11.87 -17.66
CA ARG A 21 8.37 12.78 -16.83
C ARG A 21 7.38 13.54 -17.70
N THR A 22 6.14 13.10 -17.75
CA THR A 22 5.02 13.93 -18.15
C THR A 22 4.29 14.40 -16.90
N SER A 23 4.32 15.71 -16.69
CA SER A 23 3.61 16.38 -15.60
C SER A 23 2.11 16.24 -15.82
N LEU A 24 1.46 15.34 -15.10
CA LEU A 24 0.02 15.26 -14.99
C LEU A 24 -0.43 16.10 -13.79
N ASN A 25 -1.20 17.13 -14.09
CA ASN A 25 -1.92 18.01 -13.18
C ASN A 25 -2.70 17.17 -12.13
N GLN A 26 -2.15 17.05 -10.93
CA GLN A 26 -2.82 16.45 -9.79
C GLN A 26 -3.92 17.41 -9.30
N LYS A 27 -5.17 17.11 -9.61
CA LYS A 27 -6.28 17.61 -8.82
C LYS A 27 -6.25 16.89 -7.46
N SER A 28 -5.61 17.54 -6.49
CA SER A 28 -5.65 17.15 -5.08
C SER A 28 -7.10 17.15 -4.60
N VAL A 29 -7.57 15.98 -4.17
CA VAL A 29 -8.79 15.90 -3.35
C VAL A 29 -8.46 16.56 -2.02
N LEU A 30 -8.90 17.81 -1.88
CA LEU A 30 -8.74 18.63 -0.68
C LEU A 30 -9.59 18.03 0.46
N TYR A 31 -8.94 17.37 1.41
CA TYR A 31 -9.51 17.17 2.75
C TYR A 31 -9.32 18.45 3.57
N PRO A 32 -10.38 18.98 4.24
CA PRO A 32 -10.24 20.16 5.09
C PRO A 32 -9.47 19.78 6.36
N GLY A 33 -8.22 20.21 6.46
CA GLY A 33 -7.33 19.97 7.59
C GLY A 33 -5.85 20.32 7.32
N GLY A 34 -5.61 21.25 6.39
CA GLY A 34 -4.27 21.51 5.81
C GLY A 34 -3.19 22.18 6.68
N ASP A 35 -3.47 22.60 7.92
CA ASP A 35 -2.50 23.41 8.66
C ASP A 35 -1.51 22.63 9.53
N ASN A 36 -1.83 21.36 9.88
CA ASN A 36 -0.92 20.52 10.66
C ASN A 36 0.07 19.70 9.81
N MET A 37 -0.18 19.50 8.51
CA MET A 37 0.77 18.82 7.62
C MET A 37 2.00 19.70 7.31
N LYS A 38 1.83 20.99 7.15
CA LYS A 38 2.94 21.93 6.85
C LYS A 38 3.97 22.09 7.95
N LEU A 39 3.60 21.88 9.23
CA LEU A 39 4.51 21.94 10.37
C LEU A 39 5.41 20.70 10.49
N GLN A 40 4.92 19.52 10.04
CA GLN A 40 5.70 18.28 10.09
C GLN A 40 6.59 18.09 8.87
N GLU A 41 6.19 18.52 7.68
CA GLU A 41 7.09 18.60 6.53
C GLU A 41 8.31 19.51 6.82
N LYS A 42 8.15 20.58 7.58
CA LYS A 42 9.27 21.43 8.03
C LYS A 42 10.26 20.68 8.91
N ASN A 43 9.81 19.78 9.80
CA ASN A 43 10.71 19.03 10.69
C ASN A 43 11.52 17.95 9.95
N TYR A 44 10.99 17.39 8.87
CA TYR A 44 11.73 16.45 8.00
C TYR A 44 12.58 17.18 6.94
N ALA A 45 12.17 18.38 6.50
CA ALA A 45 12.90 19.15 5.49
C ALA A 45 14.08 19.95 6.07
N THR A 46 14.06 20.30 7.37
CA THR A 46 15.10 21.14 8.01
C THR A 46 16.25 20.34 8.59
N ALA A 47 16.14 19.04 8.76
CA ALA A 47 17.25 18.17 9.12
C ALA A 47 17.88 17.53 7.88
N ALA A 48 18.28 18.33 6.90
CA ALA A 48 19.32 17.96 5.96
C ALA A 48 20.65 17.86 6.73
N LEU A 49 20.74 16.90 7.65
CA LEU A 49 22.00 16.47 8.20
C LEU A 49 22.79 15.93 7.00
N ASN A 50 23.77 16.70 6.55
CA ASN A 50 24.80 16.20 5.67
C ASN A 50 25.51 15.09 6.43
N PHE A 51 25.06 13.84 6.24
CA PHE A 51 25.79 12.68 6.72
C PHE A 51 27.07 12.61 5.88
N GLU A 52 28.15 13.17 6.37
CA GLU A 52 29.48 13.06 5.72
C GLU A 52 29.86 11.61 5.48
N ARG A 53 29.33 10.68 6.30
CA ARG A 53 29.57 9.23 6.23
C ARG A 53 28.28 8.45 6.50
N PRO A 54 27.45 8.18 5.50
CA PRO A 54 26.17 7.46 5.67
C PRO A 54 26.33 6.07 6.29
N GLN A 55 27.43 5.38 6.00
CA GLN A 55 27.72 4.05 6.58
C GLN A 55 27.94 4.09 8.09
N ASP A 56 28.61 5.11 8.62
CA ASP A 56 28.82 5.24 10.06
C ASP A 56 27.53 5.71 10.76
N ALA A 57 26.75 6.57 10.12
CA ALA A 57 25.41 6.94 10.58
C ALA A 57 24.51 5.71 10.65
N LEU A 58 24.55 4.82 9.65
CA LEU A 58 23.78 3.58 9.66
C LEU A 58 24.20 2.64 10.78
N LYS A 59 25.51 2.47 11.05
CA LYS A 59 25.98 1.68 12.19
C LYS A 59 25.44 2.21 13.51
N LEU A 60 25.47 3.52 13.71
CA LEU A 60 24.93 4.16 14.91
C LEU A 60 23.42 3.96 15.03
N ALA A 61 22.67 4.12 13.93
CA ALA A 61 21.22 3.87 13.91
C ALA A 61 20.92 2.41 14.27
N LEU A 62 21.66 1.43 13.74
CA LEU A 62 21.50 0.02 14.08
C LEU A 62 21.81 -0.29 15.54
N LEU A 63 22.77 0.40 16.17
CA LEU A 63 23.03 0.28 17.62
C LEU A 63 21.83 0.79 18.42
N LYS A 64 21.29 1.97 18.09
CA LYS A 64 20.10 2.54 18.73
C LYS A 64 18.87 1.60 18.61
N LEU A 65 18.68 0.93 17.45
CA LEU A 65 17.58 -0.04 17.29
C LEU A 65 17.69 -1.25 18.24
N LYS A 66 18.91 -1.61 18.66
CA LYS A 66 19.14 -2.73 19.61
C LYS A 66 18.83 -2.37 21.07
N GLU A 67 18.85 -1.10 21.42
CA GLU A 67 18.65 -0.65 22.81
C GLU A 67 17.22 -0.84 23.34
N ASN A 68 16.27 -1.16 22.46
CA ASN A 68 14.86 -1.43 22.77
C ASN A 68 14.14 -0.30 23.55
N GLN A 69 14.65 0.94 23.41
CA GLN A 69 14.04 2.16 23.94
C GLN A 69 13.30 2.85 22.80
N TRP A 70 12.04 3.19 23.01
CA TRP A 70 11.17 3.72 21.97
C TRP A 70 11.66 5.06 21.35
N ASP A 71 12.27 5.92 22.16
CA ASP A 71 12.84 7.22 21.71
C ASP A 71 14.10 7.01 20.85
N ASN A 72 15.02 6.15 21.27
CA ASN A 72 16.18 5.76 20.48
C ASN A 72 15.80 5.05 19.18
N THR A 73 14.80 4.15 19.26
CA THR A 73 14.25 3.49 18.06
C THR A 73 13.63 4.49 17.10
N MET A 74 12.88 5.47 17.60
CA MET A 74 12.25 6.51 16.77
C MET A 74 13.31 7.37 16.08
N GLN A 75 14.33 7.81 16.82
CA GLN A 75 15.43 8.61 16.24
C GLN A 75 16.20 7.79 15.20
N ALA A 76 16.53 6.54 15.49
CA ALA A 76 17.21 5.66 14.56
C ALA A 76 16.42 5.46 13.25
N LEU A 77 15.11 5.32 13.32
CA LEU A 77 14.26 5.20 12.13
C LEU A 77 14.20 6.49 11.31
N ILE A 78 14.23 7.65 11.96
CA ILE A 78 14.36 8.95 11.28
C ILE A 78 15.70 9.05 10.55
N ASP A 79 16.80 8.67 11.22
CA ASP A 79 18.13 8.65 10.62
C ASP A 79 18.17 7.69 9.40
N ILE A 80 17.53 6.51 9.49
CA ILE A 80 17.41 5.54 8.40
C ILE A 80 16.61 6.11 7.21
N VAL A 81 15.54 6.87 7.45
CA VAL A 81 14.78 7.56 6.39
C VAL A 81 15.68 8.55 5.65
N HIS A 82 16.51 9.31 6.36
CA HIS A 82 17.46 10.23 5.72
C HIS A 82 18.48 9.48 4.87
N ILE A 83 19.04 8.38 5.39
CA ILE A 83 19.99 7.55 4.63
C ILE A 83 19.31 6.93 3.40
N SER A 84 18.07 6.45 3.51
CA SER A 84 17.34 5.85 2.39
C SER A 84 17.08 6.80 1.22
N ARG A 85 17.04 8.11 1.48
CA ARG A 85 16.91 9.15 0.45
C ARG A 85 18.24 9.43 -0.27
N LEU A 86 19.38 9.22 0.39
CA LEU A 86 20.70 9.49 -0.14
C LEU A 86 21.35 8.25 -0.79
N GLN A 87 21.28 7.11 -0.09
CA GLN A 87 21.91 5.85 -0.47
C GLN A 87 20.99 4.67 -0.09
N PRO A 88 19.90 4.43 -0.84
CA PRO A 88 18.92 3.38 -0.55
C PRO A 88 19.55 1.98 -0.51
N GLU A 89 20.60 1.74 -1.30
CA GLU A 89 21.30 0.46 -1.36
C GLU A 89 21.90 0.02 -0.02
N LEU A 90 22.23 0.95 0.88
CA LEU A 90 22.73 0.63 2.22
C LEU A 90 21.63 0.06 3.13
N ILE A 91 20.37 0.36 2.82
CA ILE A 91 19.22 0.01 3.68
C ILE A 91 18.58 -1.32 3.28
N ASP A 92 18.70 -1.74 2.02
CA ASP A 92 18.02 -2.92 1.48
C ASP A 92 18.17 -4.17 2.35
N SER A 93 19.40 -4.50 2.74
CA SER A 93 19.66 -5.71 3.53
C SER A 93 19.09 -5.69 4.95
N ILE A 94 18.84 -4.50 5.49
CA ILE A 94 18.33 -4.31 6.86
C ILE A 94 16.83 -4.02 6.92
N MET A 95 16.15 -3.92 5.79
CA MET A 95 14.70 -3.61 5.75
C MET A 95 13.83 -4.53 6.62
N PRO A 96 14.10 -5.84 6.75
CA PRO A 96 13.36 -6.68 7.69
C PRO A 96 13.49 -6.22 9.15
N ILE A 97 14.67 -5.77 9.58
CA ILE A 97 14.90 -5.23 10.92
C ILE A 97 14.15 -3.91 11.09
N VAL A 98 14.24 -3.03 10.10
CA VAL A 98 13.55 -1.73 10.08
C VAL A 98 12.03 -1.92 10.18
N ASN A 99 11.44 -2.80 9.37
CA ASN A 99 10.01 -3.08 9.41
C ASN A 99 9.54 -3.63 10.76
N ARG A 100 10.32 -4.53 11.40
CA ARG A 100 10.02 -5.01 12.76
C ARG A 100 10.07 -3.89 13.79
N SER A 101 11.04 -2.97 13.67
CA SER A 101 11.16 -1.82 14.56
C SER A 101 9.98 -0.85 14.43
N ILE A 102 9.53 -0.58 13.19
CA ILE A 102 8.33 0.21 12.93
C ILE A 102 7.10 -0.48 13.56
N CYS A 103 6.95 -1.79 13.37
CA CYS A 103 5.87 -2.56 13.98
C CYS A 103 5.89 -2.46 15.51
N SER A 104 7.06 -2.43 16.14
CA SER A 104 7.19 -2.21 17.59
C SER A 104 6.66 -0.85 18.00
N LEU A 105 7.03 0.24 17.28
CA LEU A 105 6.54 1.59 17.55
C LEU A 105 5.03 1.74 17.28
N LEU A 106 4.48 1.06 16.28
CA LEU A 106 3.03 1.05 16.01
C LEU A 106 2.21 0.43 17.16
N ARG A 107 2.81 -0.38 18.02
CA ARG A 107 2.18 -0.95 19.23
C ARG A 107 2.30 -0.05 20.46
N ASN A 108 3.01 1.07 20.36
CA ASN A 108 3.24 1.96 21.49
C ASN A 108 1.93 2.62 21.96
N ILE A 109 1.85 2.93 23.25
CA ILE A 109 0.70 3.62 23.86
C ILE A 109 0.71 5.14 23.57
N ARG A 110 1.86 5.71 23.22
CA ARG A 110 2.01 7.15 22.96
C ARG A 110 1.63 7.48 21.53
N SER A 111 0.61 8.29 21.37
CA SER A 111 0.09 8.67 20.05
C SER A 111 1.15 9.29 19.12
N ASN A 112 2.03 10.12 19.65
CA ASN A 112 3.09 10.76 18.86
C ASN A 112 4.07 9.71 18.29
N VAL A 113 4.41 8.68 19.06
CA VAL A 113 5.29 7.59 18.61
C VAL A 113 4.63 6.80 17.47
N VAL A 114 3.35 6.46 17.63
CA VAL A 114 2.58 5.75 16.60
C VAL A 114 2.46 6.58 15.31
N ARG A 115 2.22 7.88 15.44
CA ARG A 115 2.15 8.80 14.31
C ARG A 115 3.47 8.87 13.55
N THR A 116 4.58 9.06 14.26
CA THR A 116 5.93 9.04 13.66
C THR A 116 6.22 7.73 12.97
N ALA A 117 5.83 6.58 13.56
CA ALA A 117 5.99 5.28 12.91
C ALA A 117 5.20 5.17 11.59
N CYS A 118 3.98 5.70 11.51
CA CYS A 118 3.22 5.77 10.26
C CYS A 118 3.93 6.63 9.20
N GLN A 119 4.48 7.78 9.60
CA GLN A 119 5.19 8.69 8.70
C GLN A 119 6.49 8.07 8.18
N VAL A 120 7.26 7.42 9.06
CA VAL A 120 8.47 6.67 8.67
C VAL A 120 8.11 5.56 7.66
N ALA A 121 7.04 4.81 7.91
CA ALA A 121 6.58 3.78 6.98
C ALA A 121 6.24 4.37 5.60
N ALA A 122 5.55 5.52 5.56
CA ALA A 122 5.23 6.21 4.30
C ALA A 122 6.50 6.58 3.52
N GLU A 123 7.49 7.16 4.19
CA GLU A 123 8.75 7.53 3.55
C GLU A 123 9.53 6.33 3.01
N LEU A 124 9.57 5.23 3.78
CA LEU A 124 10.25 4.01 3.34
C LEU A 124 9.51 3.28 2.21
N PHE A 125 8.18 3.36 2.12
CA PHE A 125 7.47 2.86 0.94
C PHE A 125 7.85 3.65 -0.32
N ARG A 126 8.09 4.95 -0.17
CA ARG A 126 8.49 5.82 -1.28
C ARG A 126 9.93 5.57 -1.73
N THR A 127 10.86 5.42 -0.79
CA THR A 127 12.31 5.36 -1.07
C THR A 127 12.81 3.95 -1.34
N MET A 128 12.30 2.95 -0.59
CA MET A 128 12.86 1.60 -0.60
C MET A 128 12.08 0.59 -1.43
N GLN A 129 10.76 0.75 -1.55
CA GLN A 129 9.86 -0.17 -2.26
C GLN A 129 10.02 -1.66 -1.86
N CYS A 130 10.56 -1.93 -0.66
CA CYS A 130 10.86 -3.27 -0.18
C CYS A 130 9.57 -4.02 0.19
N THR A 131 9.41 -5.22 -0.39
CA THR A 131 8.24 -6.09 -0.17
C THR A 131 8.60 -7.43 0.45
N GLN A 132 9.77 -7.50 1.13
CA GLN A 132 10.28 -8.70 1.78
C GLN A 132 9.34 -9.22 2.85
N ARG A 133 9.03 -10.50 2.79
CA ARG A 133 8.11 -11.19 3.71
C ARG A 133 8.89 -11.93 4.80
N PRO A 134 8.31 -12.10 5.98
CA PRO A 134 6.93 -11.73 6.40
C PRO A 134 6.77 -10.29 6.89
N GLU A 135 7.86 -9.54 7.06
CA GLU A 135 7.89 -8.25 7.74
C GLU A 135 7.06 -7.17 7.02
N PHE A 136 7.08 -7.17 5.68
CA PHE A 136 6.22 -6.28 4.91
C PHE A 136 4.73 -6.54 5.18
N ASP A 137 4.33 -7.81 5.18
CA ASP A 137 2.93 -8.21 5.42
C ASP A 137 2.47 -7.83 6.84
N GLU A 138 3.36 -7.95 7.82
CA GLU A 138 3.09 -7.55 9.19
C GLU A 138 2.93 -6.02 9.30
N LEU A 139 3.85 -5.26 8.72
CA LEU A 139 3.82 -3.79 8.72
C LEU A 139 2.52 -3.27 8.11
N VAL A 140 2.17 -3.73 6.90
CA VAL A 140 0.95 -3.30 6.23
C VAL A 140 -0.30 -3.71 7.03
N GLY A 141 -0.33 -4.93 7.59
CA GLY A 141 -1.41 -5.39 8.44
C GLY A 141 -1.59 -4.51 9.68
N MET A 142 -0.52 -4.03 10.29
CA MET A 142 -0.58 -3.13 11.43
C MET A 142 -1.02 -1.72 11.04
N LEU A 143 -0.55 -1.19 9.92
CA LEU A 143 -1.03 0.09 9.39
C LEU A 143 -2.53 0.04 9.10
N LEU A 144 -3.01 -1.04 8.46
CA LEU A 144 -4.46 -1.27 8.26
C LEU A 144 -5.22 -1.27 9.59
N GLN A 145 -4.72 -1.93 10.62
CA GLN A 145 -5.36 -1.90 11.95
C GLN A 145 -5.43 -0.48 12.51
N LYS A 146 -4.39 0.35 12.31
CA LYS A 146 -4.34 1.74 12.77
C LYS A 146 -5.33 2.67 12.05
N THR A 147 -5.84 2.29 10.88
CA THR A 147 -6.94 3.05 10.25
C THR A 147 -8.26 2.97 11.00
N GLY A 148 -8.40 2.02 11.91
CA GLY A 148 -9.52 1.89 12.83
C GLY A 148 -9.24 2.38 14.25
N ASP A 149 -8.13 3.10 14.50
CA ASP A 149 -7.74 3.62 15.82
C ASP A 149 -8.75 4.66 16.32
N MET A 150 -8.89 4.80 17.65
CA MET A 150 -9.77 5.83 18.24
C MET A 150 -9.23 7.24 17.98
N ASN A 151 -7.91 7.43 17.95
CA ASN A 151 -7.29 8.71 17.68
C ASN A 151 -7.36 9.06 16.18
N ARG A 152 -8.03 10.18 15.86
CA ARG A 152 -8.21 10.65 14.48
C ARG A 152 -6.86 10.90 13.77
N CYS A 153 -5.88 11.48 14.48
CA CYS A 153 -4.57 11.78 13.90
C CYS A 153 -3.83 10.51 13.50
N ILE A 154 -3.91 9.44 14.32
CA ILE A 154 -3.33 8.14 13.99
C ILE A 154 -4.02 7.54 12.76
N ARG A 155 -5.37 7.62 12.69
CA ARG A 155 -6.10 7.14 11.51
C ARG A 155 -5.66 7.88 10.24
N GLN A 156 -5.48 9.18 10.31
CA GLN A 156 -5.04 9.99 9.17
C GLN A 156 -3.63 9.62 8.72
N ASP A 157 -2.66 9.53 9.65
CA ASP A 157 -1.28 9.19 9.33
C ASP A 157 -1.17 7.75 8.79
N ALA A 158 -1.94 6.80 9.34
CA ALA A 158 -1.99 5.44 8.83
C ALA A 158 -2.60 5.35 7.42
N ASN A 159 -3.68 6.10 7.13
CA ASN A 159 -4.24 6.18 5.79
C ASN A 159 -3.25 6.80 4.80
N SER A 160 -2.57 7.89 5.18
CA SER A 160 -1.55 8.52 4.34
C SER A 160 -0.40 7.56 4.02
N ALA A 161 0.06 6.77 5.00
CA ALA A 161 1.09 5.76 4.76
C ALA A 161 0.63 4.67 3.78
N LEU A 162 -0.62 4.22 3.89
CA LEU A 162 -1.20 3.22 2.98
C LEU A 162 -1.48 3.78 1.58
N ASP A 163 -1.81 5.07 1.46
CA ASP A 163 -1.93 5.75 0.17
C ASP A 163 -0.57 5.81 -0.52
N THR A 164 0.49 6.20 0.21
CA THR A 164 1.87 6.16 -0.30
C THR A 164 2.28 4.75 -0.70
N MET A 165 1.92 3.73 0.08
CA MET A 165 2.16 2.33 -0.30
C MET A 165 1.49 2.00 -1.66
N ALA A 166 0.25 2.43 -1.86
CA ALA A 166 -0.47 2.15 -3.11
C ALA A 166 0.17 2.85 -4.33
N ASP A 167 0.79 4.02 -4.13
CA ASP A 167 1.49 4.76 -5.18
C ASP A 167 2.79 4.07 -5.61
N PHE A 168 3.59 3.61 -4.67
CA PHE A 168 4.99 3.19 -4.90
C PHE A 168 5.21 1.68 -4.92
N ILE A 169 4.38 0.90 -4.22
CA ILE A 169 4.52 -0.55 -4.14
C ILE A 169 3.72 -1.24 -5.27
N PRO A 170 4.25 -2.31 -5.89
CA PRO A 170 3.51 -3.04 -6.91
C PRO A 170 2.16 -3.56 -6.41
N ALA A 171 1.11 -3.38 -7.22
CA ALA A 171 -0.28 -3.69 -6.87
C ALA A 171 -0.47 -5.14 -6.37
N SER A 172 0.26 -6.11 -6.93
CA SER A 172 0.19 -7.51 -6.52
C SER A 172 0.53 -7.72 -5.05
N HIS A 173 1.55 -7.03 -4.53
CA HIS A 173 1.92 -7.10 -3.11
C HIS A 173 0.88 -6.41 -2.22
N CYS A 174 0.39 -5.24 -2.62
CA CYS A 174 -0.66 -4.52 -1.88
C CYS A 174 -1.95 -5.35 -1.79
N VAL A 175 -2.46 -5.83 -2.93
CA VAL A 175 -3.69 -6.64 -3.03
C VAL A 175 -3.56 -7.93 -2.22
N ARG A 176 -2.41 -8.59 -2.26
CA ARG A 176 -2.14 -9.81 -1.50
C ARG A 176 -2.34 -9.59 0.00
N VAL A 177 -1.74 -8.56 0.58
CA VAL A 177 -1.87 -8.29 2.02
C VAL A 177 -3.28 -7.84 2.37
N MET A 178 -3.87 -6.96 1.55
CA MET A 178 -5.25 -6.48 1.76
C MET A 178 -6.29 -7.59 1.70
N SER A 179 -6.06 -8.65 0.95
CA SER A 179 -7.00 -9.79 0.83
C SER A 179 -7.06 -10.70 2.07
N THR A 180 -6.21 -10.48 3.06
CA THR A 180 -6.12 -11.31 4.27
C THR A 180 -7.16 -10.94 5.34
N SER A 181 -7.18 -11.72 6.45
CA SER A 181 -7.97 -11.41 7.64
C SER A 181 -7.57 -10.10 8.33
N ARG A 182 -6.36 -9.60 8.11
CA ARG A 182 -5.90 -8.30 8.61
C ARG A 182 -6.42 -7.12 7.79
N GLY A 183 -6.91 -7.37 6.58
CA GLY A 183 -7.47 -6.38 5.66
C GLY A 183 -8.97 -6.59 5.40
N ALA A 184 -9.31 -7.18 4.26
CA ALA A 184 -10.69 -7.39 3.82
C ALA A 184 -11.53 -8.23 4.78
N GLY A 185 -10.92 -9.13 5.54
CA GLY A 185 -11.58 -9.96 6.57
C GLY A 185 -11.56 -9.34 7.97
N HIS A 186 -11.13 -8.09 8.15
CA HIS A 186 -10.98 -7.49 9.47
C HIS A 186 -12.35 -7.23 10.15
N LYS A 187 -12.43 -7.45 11.47
CA LYS A 187 -13.67 -7.26 12.25
C LYS A 187 -14.14 -5.80 12.28
N ASN A 188 -13.20 -4.84 12.36
CA ASN A 188 -13.52 -3.42 12.39
C ASN A 188 -13.96 -2.94 10.99
N PRO A 189 -15.18 -2.37 10.86
CA PRO A 189 -15.70 -1.89 9.57
C PRO A 189 -14.90 -0.74 8.98
N LEU A 190 -14.24 0.10 9.79
CA LEU A 190 -13.40 1.19 9.30
C LEU A 190 -12.18 0.66 8.54
N VAL A 191 -11.58 -0.44 9.02
CA VAL A 191 -10.47 -1.10 8.32
C VAL A 191 -10.94 -1.64 6.97
N ARG A 192 -12.10 -2.30 6.91
CA ARG A 192 -12.66 -2.79 5.65
C ARG A 192 -13.03 -1.66 4.68
N ALA A 193 -13.55 -0.53 5.19
CA ALA A 193 -13.80 0.66 4.39
C ALA A 193 -12.51 1.22 3.79
N THR A 194 -11.43 1.31 4.58
CA THR A 194 -10.11 1.70 4.07
C THR A 194 -9.61 0.73 3.00
N VAL A 195 -9.71 -0.59 3.21
CA VAL A 195 -9.29 -1.58 2.21
C VAL A 195 -10.08 -1.44 0.92
N SER A 196 -11.39 -1.24 0.99
CA SER A 196 -12.24 -1.05 -0.19
C SER A 196 -11.89 0.23 -0.97
N ARG A 197 -11.57 1.31 -0.25
CA ARG A 197 -11.10 2.58 -0.83
C ARG A 197 -9.74 2.40 -1.53
N LEU A 198 -8.77 1.79 -0.85
CA LEU A 198 -7.44 1.53 -1.40
C LEU A 198 -7.50 0.62 -2.62
N LEU A 199 -8.35 -0.40 -2.60
CA LEU A 199 -8.51 -1.31 -3.73
C LEU A 199 -9.05 -0.56 -4.95
N ASN A 200 -10.05 0.30 -4.77
CA ASN A 200 -10.57 1.18 -5.83
C ASN A 200 -9.47 2.11 -6.35
N TYR A 201 -8.72 2.73 -5.46
CA TYR A 201 -7.61 3.62 -5.81
C TYR A 201 -6.52 2.91 -6.63
N ILE A 202 -6.07 1.73 -6.20
CA ILE A 202 -5.03 0.94 -6.89
C ILE A 202 -5.49 0.55 -8.30
N VAL A 203 -6.73 0.09 -8.46
CA VAL A 203 -7.25 -0.32 -9.77
C VAL A 203 -7.41 0.89 -10.69
N THR A 204 -7.85 2.03 -10.15
CA THR A 204 -7.93 3.28 -10.92
C THR A 204 -6.54 3.78 -11.35
N LEU A 205 -5.56 3.72 -10.45
CA LEU A 205 -4.19 4.19 -10.71
C LEU A 205 -3.46 3.33 -11.76
N LYS A 206 -3.61 2.01 -11.67
CA LYS A 206 -2.90 1.06 -12.57
C LYS A 206 -3.64 0.80 -13.87
N GLY A 207 -4.90 1.18 -13.95
CA GLY A 207 -5.79 0.92 -15.07
C GLY A 207 -6.41 -0.48 -15.03
N VAL A 208 -7.63 -0.59 -15.52
CA VAL A 208 -8.39 -1.85 -15.55
C VAL A 208 -7.71 -2.88 -16.45
N ASP A 209 -7.23 -2.45 -17.61
CA ASP A 209 -6.64 -3.33 -18.62
C ASP A 209 -5.42 -4.09 -18.11
N THR A 210 -4.60 -3.48 -17.23
CA THR A 210 -3.46 -4.17 -16.60
C THR A 210 -3.89 -5.36 -15.74
N LEU A 211 -5.07 -5.30 -15.12
CA LEU A 211 -5.59 -6.39 -14.30
C LEU A 211 -6.06 -7.58 -15.15
N PHE A 212 -6.45 -7.34 -16.41
CA PHE A 212 -6.98 -8.34 -17.34
C PHE A 212 -5.92 -8.88 -18.32
N SER A 213 -4.80 -8.18 -18.49
CA SER A 213 -3.90 -8.36 -19.63
C SER A 213 -3.00 -9.59 -19.63
N THR A 214 -2.79 -10.30 -18.50
CA THR A 214 -1.83 -11.41 -18.47
C THR A 214 -2.17 -12.51 -17.46
N THR A 215 -1.67 -13.73 -17.74
CA THR A 215 -1.70 -14.86 -16.78
C THR A 215 -0.98 -14.54 -15.47
N ALA A 216 0.05 -13.68 -15.51
CA ALA A 216 0.79 -13.25 -14.32
C ALA A 216 -0.08 -12.44 -13.33
N THR A 217 -1.13 -11.78 -13.81
CA THR A 217 -2.05 -11.00 -12.95
C THR A 217 -3.25 -11.83 -12.44
N LYS A 218 -3.41 -13.09 -12.86
CA LYS A 218 -4.55 -13.93 -12.51
C LYS A 218 -4.80 -14.02 -10.99
N ASP A 219 -3.79 -14.28 -10.20
CA ASP A 219 -3.93 -14.34 -8.72
C ASP A 219 -4.37 -12.98 -8.15
N THR A 220 -3.78 -11.88 -8.63
CA THR A 220 -4.14 -10.52 -8.21
C THR A 220 -5.58 -10.20 -8.61
N ARG A 221 -5.99 -10.50 -9.84
CA ARG A 221 -7.36 -10.31 -10.34
C ARG A 221 -8.38 -11.11 -9.53
N GLY A 222 -8.12 -12.39 -9.29
CA GLY A 222 -8.99 -13.24 -8.50
C GLY A 222 -9.18 -12.69 -7.07
N ARG A 223 -8.12 -12.20 -6.43
CA ARG A 223 -8.20 -11.54 -5.11
C ARG A 223 -9.03 -10.27 -5.16
N VAL A 224 -8.85 -9.43 -6.18
CA VAL A 224 -9.65 -8.20 -6.39
C VAL A 224 -11.12 -8.56 -6.53
N PHE A 225 -11.47 -9.52 -7.40
CA PHE A 225 -12.86 -9.94 -7.63
C PHE A 225 -13.52 -10.50 -6.38
N ILE A 226 -12.82 -11.37 -5.63
CA ILE A 226 -13.33 -11.95 -4.38
C ILE A 226 -13.57 -10.84 -3.34
N MET A 227 -12.66 -9.86 -3.22
CA MET A 227 -12.84 -8.73 -2.30
C MET A 227 -14.03 -7.87 -2.73
N CYS A 228 -14.16 -7.52 -4.02
CA CYS A 228 -15.30 -6.78 -4.55
C CYS A 228 -16.62 -7.47 -4.21
N ALA A 229 -16.72 -8.77 -4.48
CA ALA A 229 -17.91 -9.55 -4.21
C ALA A 229 -18.30 -9.53 -2.71
N LYS A 230 -17.33 -9.70 -1.82
CA LYS A 230 -17.54 -9.61 -0.36
C LYS A 230 -17.97 -8.22 0.08
N PHE A 231 -17.36 -7.17 -0.47
CA PHE A 231 -17.63 -5.78 -0.10
C PHE A 231 -18.99 -5.28 -0.61
N LEU A 232 -19.51 -5.80 -1.72
CA LEU A 232 -20.86 -5.45 -2.20
C LEU A 232 -21.96 -5.79 -1.19
N VAL A 233 -21.75 -6.77 -0.32
CA VAL A 233 -22.69 -7.21 0.72
C VAL A 233 -22.19 -6.92 2.13
N ASP A 234 -21.18 -6.06 2.28
CA ASP A 234 -20.66 -5.67 3.59
C ASP A 234 -21.69 -4.89 4.43
N GLY A 235 -21.65 -5.02 5.75
CA GLY A 235 -22.51 -4.26 6.66
C GLY A 235 -22.24 -2.76 6.63
N ASN A 236 -21.01 -2.32 6.31
CA ASN A 236 -20.64 -0.91 6.28
C ASN A 236 -21.04 -0.25 4.94
N CYS A 237 -21.71 0.91 5.02
CA CYS A 237 -22.22 1.61 3.84
C CYS A 237 -21.11 2.17 2.95
N GLU A 238 -20.01 2.66 3.54
CA GLU A 238 -18.86 3.19 2.82
C GLU A 238 -18.11 2.08 2.06
N THR A 239 -17.93 0.91 2.70
CA THR A 239 -17.35 -0.28 2.05
C THR A 239 -18.17 -0.67 0.82
N ARG A 240 -19.51 -0.71 0.95
CA ARG A 240 -20.40 -1.01 -0.19
C ARG A 240 -20.33 0.06 -1.29
N ALA A 241 -20.24 1.34 -0.93
CA ALA A 241 -20.15 2.43 -1.91
C ALA A 241 -18.86 2.32 -2.73
N ASN A 242 -17.72 2.13 -2.07
CA ASN A 242 -16.42 1.92 -2.72
C ASN A 242 -16.45 0.68 -3.63
N ALA A 243 -17.05 -0.42 -3.16
CA ALA A 243 -17.17 -1.64 -3.96
C ALA A 243 -18.02 -1.44 -5.21
N ARG A 244 -19.15 -0.70 -5.11
CA ARG A 244 -19.99 -0.38 -6.28
C ARG A 244 -19.21 0.43 -7.31
N SER A 245 -18.48 1.45 -6.87
CA SER A 245 -17.64 2.27 -7.74
C SER A 245 -16.58 1.40 -8.46
N LEU A 246 -15.91 0.53 -7.72
CA LEU A 246 -14.89 -0.35 -8.27
C LEU A 246 -15.48 -1.35 -9.27
N VAL A 247 -16.62 -1.99 -8.94
CA VAL A 247 -17.27 -2.95 -9.83
C VAL A 247 -17.75 -2.27 -11.11
N LYS A 248 -18.31 -1.05 -11.05
CA LYS A 248 -18.66 -0.25 -12.23
C LYS A 248 -17.43 0.00 -13.12
N LEU A 249 -16.29 0.32 -12.51
CA LEU A 249 -15.02 0.50 -13.22
C LEU A 249 -14.57 -0.81 -13.89
N LEU A 250 -14.62 -1.94 -13.19
CA LEU A 250 -14.22 -3.25 -13.72
C LEU A 250 -15.15 -3.72 -14.86
N MET A 251 -16.45 -3.40 -14.80
CA MET A 251 -17.45 -3.73 -15.83
C MET A 251 -17.20 -3.01 -17.16
N THR A 252 -16.31 -2.02 -17.22
CA THR A 252 -15.93 -1.39 -18.50
C THR A 252 -15.13 -2.32 -19.41
N HIS A 253 -14.49 -3.37 -18.85
CA HIS A 253 -13.73 -4.35 -19.63
C HIS A 253 -14.64 -5.47 -20.17
N SER A 254 -14.50 -5.81 -21.45
CA SER A 254 -15.32 -6.82 -22.15
C SER A 254 -15.33 -8.19 -21.46
N ASP A 255 -14.18 -8.61 -20.93
CA ASP A 255 -14.00 -9.94 -20.35
C ASP A 255 -14.42 -10.02 -18.87
N PHE A 256 -14.90 -8.91 -18.29
CA PHE A 256 -15.25 -8.87 -16.88
C PHE A 256 -16.22 -9.99 -16.48
N GLU A 257 -17.34 -10.12 -17.16
CA GLU A 257 -18.37 -11.11 -16.78
C GLU A 257 -17.82 -12.53 -16.80
N HIS A 258 -17.13 -12.89 -17.88
CA HIS A 258 -16.56 -14.23 -18.03
C HIS A 258 -15.53 -14.53 -16.93
N LEU A 259 -14.56 -13.65 -16.72
CA LEU A 259 -13.49 -13.87 -15.76
C LEU A 259 -13.96 -13.72 -14.31
N PHE A 260 -14.96 -12.88 -14.05
CA PHE A 260 -15.54 -12.74 -12.72
C PHE A 260 -16.24 -14.05 -12.29
N HIS A 261 -17.02 -14.67 -13.18
CA HIS A 261 -17.65 -15.97 -12.92
C HIS A 261 -16.66 -17.12 -12.80
N GLN A 262 -15.48 -17.01 -13.44
CA GLN A 262 -14.41 -18.00 -13.34
C GLN A 262 -13.65 -17.90 -12.00
N ASP A 263 -13.36 -16.66 -11.54
CA ASP A 263 -12.48 -16.41 -10.40
C ASP A 263 -13.23 -16.32 -9.06
N VAL A 264 -14.56 -16.09 -9.07
CA VAL A 264 -15.39 -15.95 -7.87
C VAL A 264 -16.27 -17.18 -7.65
N ASP A 265 -16.33 -17.65 -6.40
CA ASP A 265 -17.16 -18.81 -6.04
C ASP A 265 -18.63 -18.58 -6.40
N ARG A 266 -19.28 -19.62 -6.94
CA ARG A 266 -20.66 -19.59 -7.39
C ARG A 266 -21.65 -19.13 -6.32
N LYS A 267 -21.51 -19.61 -5.08
CA LYS A 267 -22.39 -19.21 -3.95
C LYS A 267 -22.28 -17.72 -3.66
N LEU A 268 -21.08 -17.15 -3.76
CA LEU A 268 -20.86 -15.72 -3.56
C LEU A 268 -21.46 -14.93 -4.74
N THR A 269 -21.28 -15.39 -5.96
CA THR A 269 -21.84 -14.77 -7.17
C THR A 269 -23.38 -14.74 -7.13
N GLU A 270 -24.02 -15.85 -6.77
CA GLU A 270 -25.48 -15.91 -6.60
C GLU A 270 -25.98 -14.90 -5.56
N LYS A 271 -25.27 -14.74 -4.45
CA LYS A 271 -25.60 -13.80 -3.39
C LYS A 271 -25.60 -12.33 -3.84
N ILE A 272 -24.70 -11.97 -4.77
CA ILE A 272 -24.54 -10.58 -5.24
C ILE A 272 -25.17 -10.32 -6.61
N GLN A 273 -25.81 -11.31 -7.22
CA GLN A 273 -26.36 -11.21 -8.58
C GLN A 273 -27.29 -10.01 -8.77
N LYS A 274 -28.17 -9.74 -7.81
CA LYS A 274 -29.08 -8.58 -7.86
C LYS A 274 -28.30 -7.26 -7.91
N GLN A 275 -27.23 -7.14 -7.12
CA GLN A 275 -26.37 -5.96 -7.10
C GLN A 275 -25.63 -5.79 -8.42
N LEU A 276 -25.10 -6.87 -9.00
CA LEU A 276 -24.43 -6.83 -10.31
C LEU A 276 -25.37 -6.38 -11.42
N ILE A 277 -26.58 -6.90 -11.45
CA ILE A 277 -27.62 -6.51 -12.41
C ILE A 277 -27.93 -5.01 -12.27
N THR A 278 -28.19 -4.54 -11.05
CA THR A 278 -28.46 -3.11 -10.80
C THR A 278 -27.32 -2.22 -11.27
N LEU A 279 -26.05 -2.59 -10.98
CA LEU A 279 -24.89 -1.83 -11.37
C LEU A 279 -24.69 -1.76 -12.89
N LYS A 280 -25.10 -2.82 -13.60
CA LYS A 280 -25.05 -2.88 -15.07
C LYS A 280 -26.05 -1.92 -15.72
N TYR A 281 -27.26 -1.78 -15.13
CA TYR A 281 -28.28 -0.83 -15.61
C TYR A 281 -27.95 0.62 -15.26
N ASP A 282 -27.26 0.86 -14.15
CA ASP A 282 -26.82 2.20 -13.73
C ASP A 282 -25.55 2.70 -14.44
N ALA A 283 -24.92 1.87 -15.28
CA ALA A 283 -23.77 2.30 -16.06
C ALA A 283 -24.25 3.30 -17.15
N PRO A 284 -23.59 4.47 -17.32
CA PRO A 284 -23.97 5.40 -18.37
C PRO A 284 -23.85 4.70 -19.72
N SER A 285 -24.93 4.77 -20.50
CA SER A 285 -25.03 4.19 -21.86
C SER A 285 -24.11 4.93 -22.83
N GLY A 286 -22.81 4.76 -22.69
CA GLY A 286 -21.77 5.39 -23.49
C GLY A 286 -20.97 4.36 -24.27
N SER A 287 -21.48 4.01 -25.40
CA SER A 287 -20.96 3.50 -26.68
C SER A 287 -21.65 2.21 -27.17
N ARG A 288 -22.86 2.37 -27.64
CA ARG A 288 -23.31 1.52 -28.75
C ARG A 288 -22.43 1.89 -29.93
N ILE A 289 -21.39 1.09 -30.15
CA ILE A 289 -20.71 1.05 -31.44
C ILE A 289 -21.75 0.51 -32.41
N ILE A 290 -22.32 1.40 -33.20
CA ILE A 290 -23.15 1.07 -34.36
C ILE A 290 -22.18 0.46 -35.37
N SER A 291 -22.13 -0.87 -35.42
CA SER A 291 -21.57 -1.57 -36.55
C SER A 291 -22.50 -1.33 -37.75
N LYS A 292 -22.03 -0.52 -38.71
CA LYS A 292 -22.50 -0.54 -40.10
C LYS A 292 -21.73 -1.55 -40.88
#